data_bcb99e330aff597e62f4ee763322baef
#
_entry.id   bcb99e330aff597e62f4ee763322baef
#
_cell.length_a   1.000
_cell.length_b   1.000
_cell.length_c   1.000
_cell.angle_alpha   90.00
_cell.angle_beta   90.00
_cell.angle_gamma   90.00
#
_symmetry.space_group_name_H-M   'P 1'
#
loop_
_entity.id
_entity.type
_entity.pdbx_description
1 polymer ?
#
loop_
_entity_poly.entity_id
_entity_poly.type
_entity_poly.pdbx_seq_one_letter_code
_entity_poly.pdbx_strand_id
1 'polypeptide(L)'
;MSDMHDAVGLRTAWKELRESQYEYEPASGTLWGYMNQRGNPCFNLGLLKEIHSVGSELATNDGHIELDGAMHKVHTYVGASRVPRVYNLGGDLALFLLLIRSRDREALAHYARLCIDNVYSQLQHYECPTLTTVSLVQGDALGGGFEMALCSDLIVAEESAMLGLPEILFNLFPGMGAYSLIARRAGARVAEELILSGKVLPAARLHEMGIVDIVAKDGEGEAAVRDWIAKNARRRSGYQAVMRVRNHVNPITRAELDAVADTWVDCALRLEDRDLRMMSRVVRAQMERQEAAANAERTEAAAPRPAPEPVVAAGVAMAAG
;
A
#
# COMPACT_ATOMS: atom_id res chain seq x y z
N MET A 1 -12.16 -11.08 -14.99
CA MET A 1 -11.39 -9.86 -14.67
C MET A 1 -11.31 -8.87 -15.84
N SER A 2 -11.23 -9.32 -17.10
CA SER A 2 -11.20 -8.44 -18.30
C SER A 2 -12.47 -7.59 -18.47
N ASP A 3 -13.66 -8.15 -18.22
CA ASP A 3 -14.93 -7.47 -18.50
C ASP A 3 -15.29 -6.32 -17.53
N MET A 4 -14.69 -6.29 -16.33
CA MET A 4 -14.93 -5.20 -15.38
C MET A 4 -14.05 -3.97 -15.66
N HIS A 5 -12.87 -4.15 -16.27
CA HIS A 5 -11.98 -3.05 -16.65
C HIS A 5 -12.59 -2.18 -17.78
N ASP A 6 -13.21 -2.82 -18.77
CA ASP A 6 -13.84 -2.11 -19.88
C ASP A 6 -15.09 -1.31 -19.45
N ALA A 7 -15.80 -1.78 -18.44
CA ALA A 7 -17.01 -1.11 -17.93
C ALA A 7 -16.70 0.20 -17.16
N VAL A 8 -15.49 0.34 -16.60
CA VAL A 8 -15.07 1.51 -15.79
C VAL A 8 -14.25 2.51 -16.61
N GLY A 9 -13.84 2.15 -17.84
CA GLY A 9 -13.05 3.02 -18.72
C GLY A 9 -11.64 3.31 -18.21
N LEU A 10 -11.03 2.35 -17.50
CA LEU A 10 -9.66 2.47 -16.98
C LEU A 10 -8.65 2.59 -18.13
N ARG A 11 -7.64 3.45 -17.94
CA ARG A 11 -6.54 3.67 -18.89
C ARG A 11 -5.21 3.45 -18.20
N THR A 12 -4.33 2.62 -18.78
CA THR A 12 -2.99 2.36 -18.23
C THR A 12 -2.07 3.55 -18.45
N ALA A 13 -1.45 4.02 -17.36
CA ALA A 13 -0.40 5.03 -17.33
C ALA A 13 0.97 4.38 -17.10
N TRP A 14 2.07 5.05 -17.50
CA TRP A 14 3.47 4.59 -17.28
C TRP A 14 3.68 3.10 -17.62
N LYS A 15 3.47 2.73 -18.88
CA LYS A 15 3.50 1.33 -19.37
C LYS A 15 4.86 0.63 -19.23
N GLU A 16 5.94 1.37 -19.01
CA GLU A 16 7.32 0.89 -18.88
C GLU A 16 7.70 0.42 -17.47
N LEU A 17 6.89 0.71 -16.45
CA LEU A 17 7.18 0.34 -15.06
C LEU A 17 7.09 -1.18 -14.87
N ARG A 18 7.93 -1.71 -13.96
CA ARG A 18 8.12 -3.16 -13.79
C ARG A 18 7.65 -3.68 -12.43
N GLU A 19 7.77 -2.83 -11.39
CA GLU A 19 7.45 -3.16 -10.00
C GLU A 19 6.07 -2.64 -9.61
N SER A 20 5.51 -1.73 -10.41
CA SER A 20 4.21 -1.10 -10.20
C SER A 20 3.43 -0.95 -11.51
N GLN A 21 2.13 -0.79 -11.38
CA GLN A 21 1.20 -0.55 -12.49
C GLN A 21 0.27 0.59 -12.10
N TYR A 22 0.00 1.50 -13.04
CA TYR A 22 -0.88 2.62 -12.80
C TYR A 22 -2.03 2.64 -13.81
N GLU A 23 -3.23 2.86 -13.29
CA GLU A 23 -4.45 2.91 -14.07
C GLU A 23 -5.24 4.17 -13.70
N TYR A 24 -5.65 4.94 -14.70
CA TYR A 24 -6.44 6.14 -14.49
C TYR A 24 -7.92 5.89 -14.83
N GLU A 25 -8.81 6.33 -13.93
CA GLU A 25 -10.26 6.27 -14.06
C GLU A 25 -10.80 7.66 -14.34
N PRO A 26 -11.11 8.01 -15.62
CA PRO A 26 -11.48 9.37 -16.00
C PRO A 26 -12.78 9.87 -15.36
N ALA A 27 -13.75 8.98 -15.13
CA ALA A 27 -15.05 9.33 -14.59
C ALA A 27 -14.98 9.96 -13.18
N SER A 28 -14.04 9.51 -12.37
CA SER A 28 -13.82 9.98 -10.99
C SER A 28 -12.56 10.85 -10.85
N GLY A 29 -11.67 10.85 -11.84
CA GLY A 29 -10.34 11.44 -11.74
C GLY A 29 -9.47 10.68 -10.74
N THR A 30 -9.58 9.36 -10.69
CA THR A 30 -8.85 8.52 -9.76
C THR A 30 -7.65 7.87 -10.44
N LEU A 31 -6.48 8.02 -9.87
CA LEU A 31 -5.27 7.31 -10.24
C LEU A 31 -5.06 6.14 -9.27
N TRP A 32 -5.16 4.93 -9.79
CA TRP A 32 -4.87 3.68 -9.08
C TRP A 32 -3.42 3.31 -9.31
N GLY A 33 -2.63 3.23 -8.25
CA GLY A 33 -1.24 2.75 -8.25
C GLY A 33 -1.18 1.40 -7.56
N TYR A 34 -0.88 0.36 -8.32
CA TYR A 34 -0.77 -1.01 -7.81
C TYR A 34 0.69 -1.42 -7.72
N MET A 35 1.13 -1.83 -6.54
CA MET A 35 2.36 -2.61 -6.42
C MET A 35 2.16 -3.96 -7.12
N ASN A 36 3.09 -4.35 -8.00
CA ASN A 36 2.94 -5.52 -8.88
C ASN A 36 4.26 -6.29 -9.06
N GLN A 37 4.96 -6.49 -7.94
CA GLN A 37 6.26 -7.17 -7.97
C GLN A 37 6.10 -8.66 -8.28
N ARG A 38 7.00 -9.16 -9.14
CA ARG A 38 7.09 -10.59 -9.47
C ARG A 38 7.92 -11.38 -8.45
N GLY A 39 8.70 -10.70 -7.63
CA GLY A 39 9.53 -11.27 -6.58
C GLY A 39 8.97 -11.00 -5.19
N ASN A 40 9.85 -10.82 -4.19
CA ASN A 40 9.41 -10.49 -2.83
C ASN A 40 8.67 -9.14 -2.81
N PRO A 41 7.39 -9.09 -2.39
CA PRO A 41 6.58 -7.87 -2.40
C PRO A 41 6.96 -6.95 -1.24
N CYS A 42 8.16 -6.42 -1.29
CA CYS A 42 8.73 -5.47 -0.35
C CYS A 42 9.10 -4.16 -1.06
N PHE A 43 9.45 -3.14 -0.32
CA PHE A 43 10.00 -1.91 -0.87
C PHE A 43 11.45 -2.12 -1.33
N ASN A 44 11.63 -2.82 -2.45
CA ASN A 44 12.93 -2.88 -3.11
C ASN A 44 13.26 -1.52 -3.77
N LEU A 45 14.52 -1.32 -4.14
CA LEU A 45 14.97 -0.05 -4.75
C LEU A 45 14.25 0.27 -6.07
N GLY A 46 13.82 -0.74 -6.81
CA GLY A 46 13.07 -0.57 -8.06
C GLY A 46 11.70 0.07 -7.78
N LEU A 47 10.91 -0.54 -6.91
CA LEU A 47 9.60 -0.03 -6.52
C LEU A 47 9.68 1.37 -5.91
N LEU A 48 10.63 1.60 -4.99
CA LEU A 48 10.79 2.92 -4.37
C LEU A 48 11.08 4.01 -5.40
N LYS A 49 11.91 3.74 -6.42
CA LYS A 49 12.20 4.68 -7.50
C LYS A 49 11.01 4.92 -8.40
N GLU A 50 10.23 3.88 -8.72
CA GLU A 50 9.02 4.02 -9.54
C GLU A 50 7.96 4.87 -8.84
N ILE A 51 7.66 4.60 -7.56
CA ILE A 51 6.74 5.41 -6.76
C ILE A 51 7.22 6.86 -6.68
N HIS A 52 8.51 7.06 -6.43
CA HIS A 52 9.11 8.40 -6.37
C HIS A 52 8.97 9.16 -7.69
N SER A 53 9.22 8.49 -8.82
CA SER A 53 9.09 9.09 -10.15
C SER A 53 7.67 9.55 -10.44
N VAL A 54 6.68 8.69 -10.18
CA VAL A 54 5.26 9.02 -10.37
C VAL A 54 4.81 10.14 -9.42
N GLY A 55 5.23 10.10 -8.16
CA GLY A 55 4.96 11.16 -7.19
C GLY A 55 5.55 12.51 -7.59
N SER A 56 6.78 12.50 -8.13
CA SER A 56 7.45 13.70 -8.63
C SER A 56 6.77 14.28 -9.86
N GLU A 57 6.27 13.42 -10.75
CA GLU A 57 5.51 13.87 -11.92
C GLU A 57 4.17 14.50 -11.52
N LEU A 58 3.45 13.91 -10.57
CA LEU A 58 2.24 14.50 -10.00
C LEU A 58 2.52 15.88 -9.39
N ALA A 59 3.60 16.01 -8.61
CA ALA A 59 4.00 17.28 -8.01
C ALA A 59 4.33 18.34 -9.09
N THR A 60 5.16 17.98 -10.08
CA THR A 60 5.60 18.86 -11.15
C THR A 60 4.44 19.37 -12.02
N ASN A 61 3.44 18.51 -12.23
CA ASN A 61 2.30 18.81 -13.10
C ASN A 61 1.04 19.27 -12.33
N ASP A 62 1.18 19.77 -11.12
CA ASP A 62 0.06 20.23 -10.27
C ASP A 62 -1.08 19.20 -10.21
N GLY A 63 -0.72 17.93 -9.97
CA GLY A 63 -1.66 16.81 -9.86
C GLY A 63 -2.34 16.43 -11.18
N HIS A 64 -1.70 16.66 -12.30
CA HIS A 64 -2.14 16.14 -13.59
C HIS A 64 -1.20 15.06 -14.10
N ILE A 65 -1.75 14.16 -14.90
CA ILE A 65 -1.00 13.15 -15.63
C ILE A 65 -1.26 13.28 -17.13
N GLU A 66 -0.27 12.95 -17.94
CA GLU A 66 -0.45 12.91 -19.39
C GLU A 66 -0.88 11.51 -19.83
N LEU A 67 -2.02 11.41 -20.50
CA LEU A 67 -2.49 10.17 -21.10
C LEU A 67 -3.03 10.46 -22.51
N ASP A 68 -2.58 9.68 -23.49
CA ASP A 68 -3.02 9.78 -24.88
C ASP A 68 -2.90 11.21 -25.46
N GLY A 69 -1.86 11.95 -25.04
CA GLY A 69 -1.59 13.33 -25.48
C GLY A 69 -2.45 14.42 -24.83
N ALA A 70 -3.18 14.09 -23.75
CA ALA A 70 -4.00 15.04 -23.00
C ALA A 70 -3.64 15.02 -21.50
N MET A 71 -3.74 16.19 -20.85
CA MET A 71 -3.54 16.32 -19.41
C MET A 71 -4.83 16.01 -18.66
N HIS A 72 -4.76 15.12 -17.68
CA HIS A 72 -5.89 14.68 -16.88
C HIS A 72 -5.65 14.98 -15.40
N LYS A 73 -6.61 15.67 -14.75
CA LYS A 73 -6.52 16.00 -13.32
C LYS A 73 -6.75 14.76 -12.46
N VAL A 74 -5.83 14.49 -11.55
CA VAL A 74 -5.98 13.49 -10.51
C VAL A 74 -6.61 14.12 -9.27
N HIS A 75 -7.75 13.59 -8.86
CA HIS A 75 -8.46 14.03 -7.67
C HIS A 75 -8.24 13.10 -6.48
N THR A 76 -8.02 11.83 -6.77
CA THR A 76 -7.76 10.80 -5.78
C THR A 76 -6.64 9.90 -6.27
N TYR A 77 -5.64 9.69 -5.44
CA TYR A 77 -4.63 8.66 -5.63
C TYR A 77 -4.93 7.47 -4.71
N VAL A 78 -4.97 6.28 -5.25
CA VAL A 78 -5.21 5.05 -4.51
C VAL A 78 -3.99 4.15 -4.62
N GLY A 79 -3.28 3.95 -3.52
CA GLY A 79 -2.21 2.94 -3.42
C GLY A 79 -2.79 1.58 -3.06
N ALA A 80 -2.55 0.57 -3.90
CA ALA A 80 -3.05 -0.80 -3.75
C ALA A 80 -1.99 -1.82 -4.15
N SER A 81 -2.35 -3.10 -4.20
CA SER A 81 -1.45 -4.18 -4.64
C SER A 81 -2.16 -5.12 -5.61
N ARG A 82 -1.42 -5.64 -6.59
CA ARG A 82 -1.83 -6.77 -7.45
C ARG A 82 -1.19 -8.09 -6.98
N VAL A 83 -0.34 -8.03 -5.96
CA VAL A 83 0.23 -9.25 -5.38
C VAL A 83 -0.83 -9.92 -4.51
N PRO A 84 -1.20 -11.16 -4.81
CA PRO A 84 -2.27 -11.85 -4.10
C PRO A 84 -2.03 -11.92 -2.60
N ARG A 85 -3.04 -11.51 -1.81
CA ARG A 85 -3.03 -11.56 -0.33
C ARG A 85 -1.90 -10.77 0.34
N VAL A 86 -1.17 -9.95 -0.40
CA VAL A 86 -0.10 -9.09 0.12
C VAL A 86 -0.28 -7.68 -0.39
N TYR A 87 -0.37 -6.74 0.54
CA TYR A 87 -0.24 -5.33 0.22
C TYR A 87 1.23 -4.98 0.03
N ASN A 88 2.05 -5.12 1.10
CA ASN A 88 3.50 -4.99 1.05
C ASN A 88 4.12 -5.51 2.36
N LEU A 89 5.23 -6.27 2.27
CA LEU A 89 5.90 -6.89 3.41
C LEU A 89 6.97 -6.00 4.06
N GLY A 90 7.05 -4.72 3.67
CA GLY A 90 7.94 -3.75 4.27
C GLY A 90 9.28 -3.60 3.57
N GLY A 91 10.32 -3.32 4.33
CA GLY A 91 11.66 -3.09 3.79
C GLY A 91 12.28 -4.34 3.17
N ASP A 92 13.25 -4.14 2.27
CA ASP A 92 14.02 -5.23 1.67
C ASP A 92 15.00 -5.81 2.69
N LEU A 93 14.51 -6.78 3.48
CA LEU A 93 15.30 -7.41 4.55
C LEU A 93 16.52 -8.17 4.00
N ALA A 94 16.49 -8.65 2.77
CA ALA A 94 17.63 -9.31 2.14
C ALA A 94 18.75 -8.30 1.85
N LEU A 95 18.39 -7.13 1.33
CA LEU A 95 19.30 -6.01 1.15
C LEU A 95 19.85 -5.52 2.51
N PHE A 96 18.98 -5.42 3.53
CA PHE A 96 19.43 -4.99 4.88
C PHE A 96 20.46 -5.95 5.47
N LEU A 97 20.24 -7.26 5.39
CA LEU A 97 21.21 -8.25 5.83
C LEU A 97 22.58 -8.09 5.16
N LEU A 98 22.59 -7.80 3.86
CA LEU A 98 23.81 -7.55 3.11
C LEU A 98 24.52 -6.29 3.62
N LEU A 99 23.80 -5.16 3.66
CA LEU A 99 24.37 -3.86 4.01
C LEU A 99 24.82 -3.77 5.48
N ILE A 100 24.07 -4.40 6.39
CA ILE A 100 24.44 -4.44 7.82
C ILE A 100 25.70 -5.27 8.03
N ARG A 101 25.81 -6.44 7.37
CA ARG A 101 27.00 -7.29 7.46
C ARG A 101 28.26 -6.62 6.87
N SER A 102 28.10 -5.91 5.77
CA SER A 102 29.19 -5.12 5.16
C SER A 102 29.47 -3.82 5.91
N ARG A 103 28.63 -3.46 6.91
CA ARG A 103 28.66 -2.17 7.62
C ARG A 103 28.57 -0.94 6.70
N ASP A 104 27.84 -1.08 5.61
CA ASP A 104 27.66 -0.02 4.62
C ASP A 104 26.57 0.97 5.08
N ARG A 105 27.03 1.93 5.91
CA ARG A 105 26.19 2.98 6.46
C ARG A 105 25.58 3.86 5.36
N GLU A 106 26.39 4.17 4.33
CA GLU A 106 25.99 5.10 3.29
C GLU A 106 24.81 4.51 2.45
N ALA A 107 24.94 3.24 2.05
CA ALA A 107 23.89 2.58 1.30
C ALA A 107 22.61 2.37 2.15
N LEU A 108 22.74 2.04 3.45
CA LEU A 108 21.59 1.98 4.37
C LEU A 108 20.88 3.34 4.48
N ALA A 109 21.65 4.40 4.67
CA ALA A 109 21.11 5.76 4.78
C ALA A 109 20.48 6.23 3.47
N HIS A 110 21.05 5.86 2.31
CA HIS A 110 20.46 6.15 1.01
C HIS A 110 19.09 5.46 0.86
N TYR A 111 19.02 4.17 1.18
CA TYR A 111 17.75 3.43 1.16
C TYR A 111 16.71 4.06 2.08
N ALA A 112 17.08 4.34 3.33
CA ALA A 112 16.17 4.93 4.32
C ALA A 112 15.65 6.31 3.84
N ARG A 113 16.53 7.15 3.29
CA ARG A 113 16.10 8.46 2.73
C ARG A 113 15.14 8.31 1.57
N LEU A 114 15.36 7.36 0.66
CA LEU A 114 14.43 7.10 -0.45
C LEU A 114 13.06 6.65 0.06
N CYS A 115 13.00 5.87 1.15
CA CYS A 115 11.74 5.56 1.82
C CYS A 115 11.06 6.82 2.38
N ILE A 116 11.81 7.68 3.07
CA ILE A 116 11.29 8.94 3.63
C ILE A 116 10.82 9.89 2.52
N ASP A 117 11.51 9.95 1.38
CA ASP A 117 11.09 10.76 0.22
C ASP A 117 9.68 10.38 -0.22
N ASN A 118 9.41 9.07 -0.35
CA ASN A 118 8.09 8.57 -0.75
C ASN A 118 7.02 8.82 0.32
N VAL A 119 7.32 8.52 1.59
CA VAL A 119 6.42 8.77 2.73
C VAL A 119 6.06 10.25 2.83
N TYR A 120 7.05 11.11 2.79
CA TYR A 120 6.84 12.55 2.93
C TYR A 120 6.08 13.14 1.74
N SER A 121 6.41 12.72 0.52
CA SER A 121 5.70 13.14 -0.69
C SER A 121 4.21 12.78 -0.62
N GLN A 122 3.87 11.56 -0.19
CA GLN A 122 2.47 11.15 -0.03
C GLN A 122 1.76 11.91 1.09
N LEU A 123 2.41 12.14 2.24
CA LEU A 123 1.89 12.96 3.35
C LEU A 123 1.61 14.41 2.92
N GLN A 124 2.40 14.97 2.02
CA GLN A 124 2.21 16.29 1.45
C GLN A 124 1.27 16.27 0.22
N HIS A 125 0.56 15.15 -0.01
CA HIS A 125 -0.34 14.99 -1.15
C HIS A 125 0.35 15.27 -2.49
N TYR A 126 1.63 14.91 -2.62
CA TYR A 126 2.45 15.20 -3.80
C TYR A 126 2.43 16.69 -4.18
N GLU A 127 2.51 17.57 -3.18
CA GLU A 127 2.41 19.04 -3.32
C GLU A 127 1.10 19.54 -3.97
N CYS A 128 0.09 18.66 -4.09
CA CYS A 128 -1.19 18.93 -4.72
C CYS A 128 -2.30 19.05 -3.65
N PRO A 129 -2.62 20.25 -3.15
CA PRO A 129 -3.56 20.44 -2.03
C PRO A 129 -5.00 20.03 -2.34
N THR A 130 -5.31 19.72 -3.60
CA THR A 130 -6.61 19.22 -4.06
C THR A 130 -6.63 17.72 -4.33
N LEU A 131 -5.55 17.00 -3.98
CA LEU A 131 -5.46 15.55 -4.07
C LEU A 131 -5.90 14.91 -2.76
N THR A 132 -6.60 13.81 -2.83
CA THR A 132 -6.91 12.92 -1.70
C THR A 132 -6.11 11.63 -1.86
N THR A 133 -5.49 11.15 -0.80
CA THR A 133 -4.75 9.89 -0.83
C THR A 133 -5.50 8.78 -0.11
N VAL A 134 -5.54 7.59 -0.71
CA VAL A 134 -6.20 6.40 -0.19
C VAL A 134 -5.21 5.24 -0.24
N SER A 135 -5.14 4.45 0.82
CA SER A 135 -4.51 3.13 0.78
C SER A 135 -5.58 2.05 0.81
N LEU A 136 -5.57 1.18 -0.19
CA LEU A 136 -6.39 -0.01 -0.24
C LEU A 136 -5.53 -1.24 0.10
N VAL A 137 -5.70 -1.74 1.31
CA VAL A 137 -4.91 -2.87 1.86
C VAL A 137 -5.68 -4.17 1.65
N GLN A 138 -5.30 -4.92 0.62
CA GLN A 138 -5.98 -6.15 0.18
C GLN A 138 -5.31 -7.44 0.70
N GLY A 139 -4.38 -7.32 1.63
CA GLY A 139 -3.63 -8.42 2.22
C GLY A 139 -2.62 -7.94 3.24
N ASP A 140 -1.60 -8.75 3.52
CA ASP A 140 -0.62 -8.46 4.55
C ASP A 140 0.13 -7.14 4.28
N ALA A 141 0.09 -6.22 5.26
CA ALA A 141 0.84 -4.96 5.27
C ALA A 141 1.76 -4.93 6.50
N LEU A 142 3.04 -5.24 6.30
CA LEU A 142 3.99 -5.39 7.39
C LEU A 142 5.09 -4.32 7.35
N GLY A 143 5.52 -3.85 8.51
CA GLY A 143 6.60 -2.88 8.61
C GLY A 143 6.38 -1.67 7.72
N GLY A 144 7.33 -1.37 6.83
CA GLY A 144 7.23 -0.29 5.86
C GLY A 144 5.97 -0.32 5.00
N GLY A 145 5.37 -1.51 4.74
CA GLY A 145 4.10 -1.64 4.05
C GLY A 145 2.95 -1.01 4.83
N PHE A 146 2.90 -1.26 6.13
CA PHE A 146 1.94 -0.60 7.01
C PHE A 146 2.24 0.89 7.18
N GLU A 147 3.53 1.27 7.29
CA GLU A 147 3.94 2.67 7.38
C GLU A 147 3.49 3.48 6.15
N MET A 148 3.64 2.92 4.94
CA MET A 148 3.16 3.56 3.72
C MET A 148 1.63 3.68 3.69
N ALA A 149 0.90 2.66 4.14
CA ALA A 149 -0.56 2.76 4.25
C ALA A 149 -1.00 3.87 5.20
N LEU A 150 -0.30 4.06 6.33
CA LEU A 150 -0.56 5.10 7.32
C LEU A 150 -0.37 6.53 6.79
N CYS A 151 0.34 6.72 5.68
CA CYS A 151 0.57 8.03 5.07
C CYS A 151 -0.66 8.57 4.33
N SER A 152 -1.67 7.74 4.08
CA SER A 152 -2.88 8.13 3.36
C SER A 152 -3.89 8.86 4.25
N ASP A 153 -4.74 9.67 3.62
CA ASP A 153 -5.88 10.32 4.27
C ASP A 153 -6.91 9.29 4.73
N LEU A 154 -7.11 8.25 3.92
CA LEU A 154 -8.07 7.17 4.14
C LEU A 154 -7.38 5.81 3.99
N ILE A 155 -7.64 4.91 4.92
CA ILE A 155 -7.20 3.51 4.85
C ILE A 155 -8.44 2.62 4.74
N VAL A 156 -8.57 1.94 3.61
CA VAL A 156 -9.54 0.87 3.38
C VAL A 156 -8.76 -0.45 3.46
N ALA A 157 -9.21 -1.39 4.27
CA ALA A 157 -8.60 -2.71 4.36
C ALA A 157 -9.63 -3.82 4.16
N GLU A 158 -9.26 -4.89 3.49
CA GLU A 158 -10.10 -6.08 3.38
C GLU A 158 -10.08 -6.89 4.68
N GLU A 159 -11.15 -7.64 4.97
CA GLU A 159 -11.35 -8.33 6.25
C GLU A 159 -10.21 -9.29 6.60
N SER A 160 -9.65 -9.98 5.61
CA SER A 160 -8.54 -10.91 5.79
C SER A 160 -7.18 -10.24 5.91
N ALA A 161 -7.08 -8.93 5.67
CA ALA A 161 -5.81 -8.21 5.73
C ALA A 161 -5.25 -8.17 7.15
N MET A 162 -3.95 -8.46 7.24
CA MET A 162 -3.20 -8.44 8.50
C MET A 162 -2.15 -7.33 8.43
N LEU A 163 -2.17 -6.42 9.40
CA LEU A 163 -1.25 -5.27 9.44
C LEU A 163 -0.46 -5.26 10.75
N GLY A 164 0.82 -4.89 10.69
CA GLY A 164 1.64 -4.85 11.89
C GLY A 164 3.08 -4.38 11.67
N LEU A 165 3.78 -4.20 12.78
CA LEU A 165 5.14 -3.67 12.84
C LEU A 165 6.06 -4.67 13.56
N PRO A 166 6.50 -5.75 12.88
CA PRO A 166 7.20 -6.87 13.51
C PRO A 166 8.71 -6.63 13.74
N GLU A 167 9.23 -5.43 13.47
CA GLU A 167 10.66 -5.11 13.50
C GLU A 167 11.31 -5.39 14.84
N ILE A 168 10.57 -5.21 15.94
CA ILE A 168 11.08 -5.47 17.30
C ILE A 168 11.49 -6.94 17.51
N LEU A 169 10.93 -7.87 16.75
CA LEU A 169 11.23 -9.29 16.83
C LEU A 169 12.69 -9.61 16.44
N PHE A 170 13.32 -8.73 15.65
CA PHE A 170 14.74 -8.79 15.32
C PHE A 170 15.51 -7.56 15.83
N ASN A 171 15.06 -7.01 16.98
CA ASN A 171 15.73 -5.95 17.71
C ASN A 171 15.91 -4.65 16.92
N LEU A 172 14.95 -4.33 16.04
CA LEU A 172 14.88 -3.11 15.27
C LEU A 172 13.51 -2.43 15.51
N PHE A 173 13.29 -1.27 14.94
CA PHE A 173 12.00 -0.58 14.97
C PHE A 173 11.62 -0.11 13.54
N PRO A 174 10.35 0.23 13.27
CA PRO A 174 9.91 0.70 11.95
C PRO A 174 10.51 2.07 11.63
N GLY A 175 11.25 2.16 10.50
CA GLY A 175 12.11 3.29 10.16
C GLY A 175 11.51 4.31 9.19
N MET A 176 10.26 4.13 8.75
CA MET A 176 9.61 5.04 7.80
C MET A 176 8.61 5.99 8.47
N GLY A 177 8.60 6.08 9.81
CA GLY A 177 7.80 7.05 10.57
C GLY A 177 6.56 6.48 11.27
N ALA A 178 6.45 5.17 11.49
CA ALA A 178 5.30 4.54 12.14
C ALA A 178 4.91 5.20 13.46
N TYR A 179 5.88 5.51 14.32
CA TYR A 179 5.58 6.17 15.59
C TYR A 179 4.88 7.51 15.37
N SER A 180 5.45 8.35 14.52
CA SER A 180 4.92 9.66 14.17
C SER A 180 3.52 9.60 13.58
N LEU A 181 3.31 8.64 12.66
CA LEU A 181 2.04 8.45 11.95
C LEU A 181 0.94 7.93 12.88
N ILE A 182 1.23 6.87 13.65
CA ILE A 182 0.23 6.26 14.55
C ILE A 182 -0.06 7.20 15.74
N ALA A 183 0.96 7.84 16.32
CA ALA A 183 0.75 8.75 17.44
C ALA A 183 -0.18 9.91 17.10
N ARG A 184 -0.13 10.41 15.86
CA ARG A 184 -1.04 11.46 15.39
C ARG A 184 -2.43 10.96 15.00
N ARG A 185 -2.56 9.68 14.65
CA ARG A 185 -3.83 9.07 14.26
C ARG A 185 -4.61 8.48 15.45
N ALA A 186 -3.92 7.81 16.37
CA ALA A 186 -4.51 7.01 17.45
C ALA A 186 -3.91 7.28 18.85
N GLY A 187 -2.91 8.16 18.93
CA GLY A 187 -2.22 8.51 20.17
C GLY A 187 -0.93 7.74 20.42
N ALA A 188 -0.03 8.36 21.20
CA ALA A 188 1.32 7.82 21.45
C ALA A 188 1.30 6.44 22.12
N ARG A 189 0.36 6.18 23.04
CA ARG A 189 0.22 4.89 23.72
C ARG A 189 -0.07 3.74 22.73
N VAL A 190 -0.93 4.00 21.75
CA VAL A 190 -1.25 3.01 20.70
C VAL A 190 -0.03 2.77 19.82
N ALA A 191 0.73 3.81 19.47
CA ALA A 191 1.98 3.67 18.73
C ALA A 191 2.98 2.78 19.46
N GLU A 192 3.22 3.03 20.74
CA GLU A 192 4.12 2.22 21.58
C GLU A 192 3.64 0.77 21.71
N GLU A 193 2.35 0.55 21.94
CA GLU A 193 1.78 -0.80 22.05
C GLU A 193 2.00 -1.61 20.77
N LEU A 194 1.71 -1.04 19.60
CA LEU A 194 1.87 -1.71 18.32
C LEU A 194 3.33 -1.99 17.99
N ILE A 195 4.21 -1.00 18.16
CA ILE A 195 5.63 -1.13 17.83
C ILE A 195 6.35 -2.09 18.78
N LEU A 196 6.15 -1.94 20.10
CA LEU A 196 6.88 -2.72 21.10
C LEU A 196 6.35 -4.15 21.22
N SER A 197 5.07 -4.40 20.87
CA SER A 197 4.55 -5.77 20.87
C SER A 197 4.99 -6.58 19.65
N GLY A 198 5.28 -5.93 18.53
CA GLY A 198 5.56 -6.59 17.24
C GLY A 198 4.40 -7.42 16.70
N LYS A 199 3.19 -7.23 17.24
CA LYS A 199 2.01 -8.00 16.85
C LYS A 199 1.50 -7.57 15.48
N VAL A 200 1.04 -8.56 14.74
CA VAL A 200 0.29 -8.36 13.50
C VAL A 200 -1.18 -8.55 13.83
N LEU A 201 -2.01 -7.58 13.50
CA LEU A 201 -3.42 -7.52 13.89
C LEU A 201 -4.32 -7.54 12.65
N PRO A 202 -5.53 -8.10 12.74
CA PRO A 202 -6.51 -8.05 11.66
C PRO A 202 -7.04 -6.62 11.47
N ALA A 203 -7.47 -6.31 10.24
CA ALA A 203 -8.03 -5.02 9.85
C ALA A 203 -9.14 -4.54 10.79
N ALA A 204 -10.04 -5.43 11.21
CA ALA A 204 -11.13 -5.12 12.13
C ALA A 204 -10.62 -4.58 13.48
N ARG A 205 -9.54 -5.16 14.03
CA ARG A 205 -8.96 -4.68 15.29
C ARG A 205 -8.35 -3.30 15.14
N LEU A 206 -7.66 -3.03 14.04
CA LEU A 206 -7.08 -1.72 13.75
C LEU A 206 -8.17 -0.67 13.44
N HIS A 207 -9.31 -1.08 12.94
CA HIS A 207 -10.49 -0.22 12.79
C HIS A 207 -11.03 0.22 14.16
N GLU A 208 -11.17 -0.71 15.11
CA GLU A 208 -11.56 -0.39 16.49
C GLU A 208 -10.58 0.58 17.17
N MET A 209 -9.30 0.53 16.80
CA MET A 209 -8.25 1.42 17.30
C MET A 209 -8.21 2.79 16.58
N GLY A 210 -9.08 3.01 15.58
CA GLY A 210 -9.13 4.26 14.81
C GLY A 210 -7.99 4.41 13.79
N ILE A 211 -7.34 3.31 13.39
CA ILE A 211 -6.24 3.31 12.41
C ILE A 211 -6.76 3.00 11.01
N VAL A 212 -7.53 1.94 10.84
CA VAL A 212 -8.22 1.61 9.60
C VAL A 212 -9.57 2.33 9.58
N ASP A 213 -9.89 3.02 8.50
CA ASP A 213 -11.11 3.83 8.40
C ASP A 213 -12.31 2.99 7.93
N ILE A 214 -12.08 2.06 6.99
CA ILE A 214 -13.12 1.20 6.40
C ILE A 214 -12.59 -0.23 6.32
N VAL A 215 -13.41 -1.17 6.79
CA VAL A 215 -13.19 -2.60 6.56
C VAL A 215 -14.16 -3.06 5.48
N ALA A 216 -13.62 -3.62 4.40
CA ALA A 216 -14.38 -4.17 3.27
C ALA A 216 -14.29 -5.70 3.27
N LYS A 217 -15.26 -6.36 2.67
CA LYS A 217 -15.14 -7.80 2.43
C LYS A 217 -14.03 -8.11 1.45
N ASP A 218 -13.48 -9.30 1.57
CA ASP A 218 -12.42 -9.75 0.67
C ASP A 218 -12.88 -9.72 -0.79
N GLY A 219 -12.07 -9.07 -1.63
CA GLY A 219 -12.36 -8.84 -3.05
C GLY A 219 -13.33 -7.69 -3.34
N GLU A 220 -13.89 -7.03 -2.31
CA GLU A 220 -14.77 -5.87 -2.46
C GLU A 220 -14.05 -4.53 -2.16
N GLY A 221 -12.75 -4.56 -1.88
CA GLY A 221 -11.99 -3.38 -1.48
C GLY A 221 -12.01 -2.25 -2.51
N GLU A 222 -11.81 -2.55 -3.80
CA GLU A 222 -11.89 -1.54 -4.86
C GLU A 222 -13.28 -0.93 -4.98
N ALA A 223 -14.34 -1.76 -4.85
CA ALA A 223 -15.72 -1.29 -4.86
C ALA A 223 -15.99 -0.35 -3.66
N ALA A 224 -15.49 -0.69 -2.47
CA ALA A 224 -15.62 0.14 -1.28
C ALA A 224 -14.92 1.50 -1.45
N VAL A 225 -13.75 1.55 -2.08
CA VAL A 225 -13.06 2.81 -2.40
C VAL A 225 -13.87 3.64 -3.40
N ARG A 226 -14.35 3.05 -4.50
CA ARG A 226 -15.19 3.74 -5.49
C ARG A 226 -16.47 4.29 -4.87
N ASP A 227 -17.12 3.52 -4.03
CA ASP A 227 -18.31 3.92 -3.28
C ASP A 227 -18.04 5.13 -2.37
N TRP A 228 -16.90 5.08 -1.66
CA TRP A 228 -16.50 6.20 -0.81
C TRP A 228 -16.25 7.47 -1.64
N ILE A 229 -15.52 7.37 -2.76
CA ILE A 229 -15.26 8.48 -3.69
C ILE A 229 -16.58 9.07 -4.19
N ALA A 230 -17.50 8.24 -4.66
CA ALA A 230 -18.79 8.67 -5.19
C ALA A 230 -19.65 9.39 -4.11
N LYS A 231 -19.73 8.82 -2.90
CA LYS A 231 -20.46 9.42 -1.76
C LYS A 231 -19.89 10.77 -1.33
N ASN A 232 -18.58 10.96 -1.47
CA ASN A 232 -17.89 12.17 -1.06
C ASN A 232 -17.63 13.18 -2.20
N ALA A 233 -18.01 12.87 -3.43
CA ALA A 233 -17.73 13.72 -4.60
C ALA A 233 -18.21 15.18 -4.41
N ARG A 234 -19.40 15.38 -3.87
CA ARG A 234 -19.98 16.73 -3.61
C ARG A 234 -19.33 17.43 -2.41
N ARG A 235 -18.65 16.71 -1.50
CA ARG A 235 -18.01 17.24 -0.30
C ARG A 235 -16.48 17.23 -0.39
N ARG A 236 -15.92 16.86 -1.54
CA ARG A 236 -14.49 16.67 -1.76
C ARG A 236 -13.66 17.86 -1.27
N SER A 237 -14.00 19.07 -1.68
CA SER A 237 -13.26 20.28 -1.26
C SER A 237 -13.25 20.48 0.25
N GLY A 238 -14.39 20.23 0.92
CA GLY A 238 -14.48 20.29 2.38
C GLY A 238 -13.64 19.22 3.06
N TYR A 239 -13.68 17.98 2.56
CA TYR A 239 -12.86 16.88 3.05
C TYR A 239 -11.36 17.21 2.95
N GLN A 240 -10.91 17.63 1.76
CA GLN A 240 -9.53 18.03 1.52
C GLN A 240 -9.09 19.20 2.42
N ALA A 241 -9.98 20.18 2.66
CA ALA A 241 -9.70 21.26 3.59
C ALA A 241 -9.49 20.75 5.04
N VAL A 242 -10.31 19.80 5.50
CA VAL A 242 -10.16 19.18 6.82
C VAL A 242 -8.82 18.42 6.92
N MET A 243 -8.43 17.67 5.89
CA MET A 243 -7.14 16.96 5.89
C MET A 243 -5.95 17.94 5.96
N ARG A 244 -6.00 19.05 5.24
CA ARG A 244 -4.99 20.12 5.36
C ARG A 244 -4.95 20.74 6.75
N VAL A 245 -6.09 21.01 7.36
CA VAL A 245 -6.15 21.52 8.74
C VAL A 245 -5.55 20.52 9.71
N ARG A 246 -5.85 19.23 9.57
CA ARG A 246 -5.21 18.15 10.36
C ARG A 246 -3.69 18.23 10.27
N ASN A 247 -3.15 18.38 9.06
CA ASN A 247 -1.70 18.48 8.85
C ASN A 247 -1.09 19.78 9.40
N HIS A 248 -1.85 20.87 9.47
CA HIS A 248 -1.41 22.11 10.15
C HIS A 248 -1.40 21.99 11.67
N VAL A 249 -2.41 21.32 12.24
CA VAL A 249 -2.52 21.15 13.70
C VAL A 249 -1.50 20.15 14.24
N ASN A 250 -1.25 19.08 13.48
CA ASN A 250 -0.36 17.98 13.86
C ASN A 250 0.64 17.66 12.73
N PRO A 251 1.54 18.59 12.39
CA PRO A 251 2.44 18.41 11.27
C PRO A 251 3.43 17.25 11.51
N ILE A 252 3.69 16.47 10.47
CA ILE A 252 4.88 15.62 10.39
C ILE A 252 5.85 16.34 9.47
N THR A 253 7.01 16.73 10.01
CA THR A 253 8.01 17.46 9.24
C THR A 253 8.99 16.52 8.56
N ARG A 254 9.61 16.98 7.48
CA ARG A 254 10.70 16.24 6.83
C ARG A 254 11.83 15.99 7.84
N ALA A 255 12.21 16.97 8.62
CA ALA A 255 13.28 16.85 9.63
C ALA A 255 12.96 15.79 10.70
N GLU A 256 11.70 15.64 11.11
CA GLU A 256 11.28 14.58 12.05
C GLU A 256 11.50 13.19 11.43
N LEU A 257 11.07 12.99 10.18
CA LEU A 257 11.24 11.71 9.48
C LEU A 257 12.70 11.40 9.17
N ASP A 258 13.50 12.39 8.80
CA ASP A 258 14.94 12.21 8.60
C ASP A 258 15.64 11.78 9.89
N ALA A 259 15.27 12.36 11.05
CA ALA A 259 15.80 11.94 12.35
C ALA A 259 15.39 10.51 12.74
N VAL A 260 14.17 10.07 12.36
CA VAL A 260 13.73 8.68 12.52
C VAL A 260 14.60 7.76 11.66
N ALA A 261 14.83 8.09 10.40
CA ALA A 261 15.65 7.31 9.48
C ALA A 261 17.11 7.21 9.94
N ASP A 262 17.71 8.31 10.41
CA ASP A 262 19.08 8.31 10.95
C ASP A 262 19.18 7.42 12.20
N THR A 263 18.19 7.51 13.09
CA THR A 263 18.10 6.63 14.29
C THR A 263 17.98 5.16 13.88
N TRP A 264 17.21 4.87 12.83
CA TRP A 264 17.04 3.53 12.30
C TRP A 264 18.36 2.96 11.75
N VAL A 265 19.10 3.76 10.97
CA VAL A 265 20.42 3.37 10.43
C VAL A 265 21.40 3.06 11.57
N ASP A 266 21.44 3.91 12.59
CA ASP A 266 22.30 3.69 13.77
C ASP A 266 21.92 2.42 14.53
N CYS A 267 20.62 2.13 14.66
CA CYS A 267 20.12 0.93 15.31
C CYS A 267 20.45 -0.32 14.47
N ALA A 268 20.22 -0.27 13.17
CA ALA A 268 20.50 -1.37 12.24
C ALA A 268 21.98 -1.80 12.27
N LEU A 269 22.89 -0.84 12.31
CA LEU A 269 24.35 -1.12 12.38
C LEU A 269 24.83 -1.66 13.75
N ARG A 270 23.97 -1.64 14.77
CA ARG A 270 24.22 -2.24 16.09
C ARG A 270 23.64 -3.64 16.25
N LEU A 271 22.89 -4.14 15.27
CA LEU A 271 22.33 -5.47 15.30
C LEU A 271 23.43 -6.53 15.40
N GLU A 272 23.21 -7.51 16.28
CA GLU A 272 24.12 -8.63 16.50
C GLU A 272 23.74 -9.84 15.61
N ASP A 273 24.63 -10.82 15.54
CA ASP A 273 24.41 -12.05 14.77
C ASP A 273 23.10 -12.78 15.10
N ARG A 274 22.65 -12.73 16.36
CA ARG A 274 21.36 -13.32 16.77
C ARG A 274 20.17 -12.62 16.09
N ASP A 275 20.23 -11.28 15.99
CA ASP A 275 19.20 -10.44 15.41
C ASP A 275 19.15 -10.66 13.90
N LEU A 276 20.33 -10.71 13.25
CA LEU A 276 20.47 -10.99 11.81
C LEU A 276 19.99 -12.42 11.47
N ARG A 277 20.21 -13.39 12.35
CA ARG A 277 19.62 -14.75 12.17
C ARG A 277 18.11 -14.73 12.25
N MET A 278 17.52 -13.94 13.16
CA MET A 278 16.06 -13.79 13.24
C MET A 278 15.52 -13.12 11.96
N MET A 279 16.12 -12.01 11.52
CA MET A 279 15.77 -11.34 10.25
C MET A 279 15.85 -12.32 9.07
N SER A 280 16.90 -13.15 8.97
CA SER A 280 17.04 -14.17 7.93
C SER A 280 15.92 -15.21 7.96
N ARG A 281 15.39 -15.56 9.14
CA ARG A 281 14.23 -16.46 9.29
C ARG A 281 12.95 -15.81 8.77
N VAL A 282 12.77 -14.52 9.05
CA VAL A 282 11.62 -13.76 8.53
C VAL A 282 11.64 -13.72 7.01
N VAL A 283 12.79 -13.40 6.40
CA VAL A 283 12.97 -13.43 4.93
C VAL A 283 12.57 -14.79 4.36
N ARG A 284 13.08 -15.87 4.94
CA ARG A 284 12.78 -17.22 4.48
C ARG A 284 11.29 -17.54 4.57
N ALA A 285 10.67 -17.22 5.71
CA ALA A 285 9.24 -17.46 5.91
C ALA A 285 8.37 -16.63 4.93
N GLN A 286 8.78 -15.42 4.58
CA GLN A 286 8.12 -14.61 3.57
C GLN A 286 8.21 -15.27 2.18
N MET A 287 9.39 -15.73 1.79
CA MET A 287 9.61 -16.41 0.49
C MET A 287 8.81 -17.71 0.39
N GLU A 288 8.82 -18.55 1.43
CA GLU A 288 8.06 -19.81 1.47
C GLU A 288 6.55 -19.58 1.34
N ARG A 289 6.01 -18.54 2.00
CA ARG A 289 4.58 -18.17 1.87
C ARG A 289 4.24 -17.72 0.46
N GLN A 290 5.11 -16.97 -0.20
CA GLN A 290 4.90 -16.52 -1.57
C GLN A 290 4.92 -17.69 -2.57
N GLU A 291 5.89 -18.59 -2.44
CA GLU A 291 5.96 -19.78 -3.28
C GLU A 291 4.70 -20.64 -3.11
N ALA A 292 4.22 -20.81 -1.87
CA ALA A 292 3.00 -21.53 -1.58
C ALA A 292 1.76 -20.84 -2.20
N ALA A 293 1.65 -19.52 -2.12
CA ALA A 293 0.56 -18.75 -2.71
C ALA A 293 0.57 -18.84 -4.25
N ALA A 294 1.74 -18.66 -4.88
CA ALA A 294 1.91 -18.77 -6.32
C ALA A 294 1.59 -20.18 -6.84
N ASN A 295 1.92 -21.22 -6.09
CA ASN A 295 1.60 -22.61 -6.43
C ASN A 295 0.09 -22.89 -6.30
N ALA A 296 -0.58 -22.34 -5.27
CA ALA A 296 -2.02 -22.47 -5.09
C ALA A 296 -2.78 -21.87 -6.28
N GLU A 297 -2.40 -20.67 -6.72
CA GLU A 297 -3.00 -20.01 -7.88
C GLU A 297 -2.81 -20.77 -9.18
N ARG A 298 -1.61 -21.33 -9.40
CA ARG A 298 -1.34 -22.17 -10.58
C ARG A 298 -2.23 -23.41 -10.59
N THR A 299 -2.48 -23.99 -9.42
CA THR A 299 -3.35 -25.16 -9.26
C THR A 299 -4.82 -24.81 -9.53
N GLU A 300 -5.26 -23.65 -9.04
CA GLU A 300 -6.63 -23.15 -9.24
C GLU A 300 -6.89 -22.74 -10.69
N ALA A 301 -5.92 -22.11 -11.35
CA ALA A 301 -5.97 -21.78 -12.77
C ALA A 301 -5.93 -23.00 -13.70
N ALA A 302 -5.33 -24.11 -13.25
CA ALA A 302 -5.27 -25.38 -13.97
C ALA A 302 -6.51 -26.28 -13.74
N ALA A 303 -7.37 -25.95 -12.78
CA ALA A 303 -8.59 -26.69 -12.50
C ALA A 303 -9.56 -26.59 -13.72
N PRO A 304 -10.13 -27.69 -14.22
CA PRO A 304 -11.07 -27.65 -15.33
C PRO A 304 -12.28 -26.81 -14.98
N ARG A 305 -12.61 -25.82 -15.81
CA ARG A 305 -13.85 -25.05 -15.65
C ARG A 305 -15.03 -25.98 -15.60
N PRO A 306 -15.97 -25.80 -14.63
CA PRO A 306 -17.20 -26.60 -14.62
C PRO A 306 -17.90 -26.45 -15.97
N ALA A 307 -18.35 -27.57 -16.54
CA ALA A 307 -19.10 -27.58 -17.78
C ALA A 307 -20.34 -26.67 -17.65
N PRO A 308 -20.69 -25.87 -18.67
CA PRO A 308 -21.90 -25.05 -18.62
C PRO A 308 -23.11 -25.95 -18.36
N GLU A 309 -23.93 -25.60 -17.38
CA GLU A 309 -25.19 -26.29 -17.12
C GLU A 309 -26.04 -26.33 -18.39
N PRO A 310 -26.66 -27.47 -18.73
CA PRO A 310 -27.50 -27.57 -19.91
C PRO A 310 -28.68 -26.58 -19.76
N VAL A 311 -28.82 -25.68 -20.71
CA VAL A 311 -29.98 -24.79 -20.80
C VAL A 311 -31.20 -25.66 -21.05
N VAL A 312 -32.00 -25.86 -20.03
CA VAL A 312 -33.32 -26.53 -20.16
C VAL A 312 -34.21 -25.61 -20.97
N ALA A 313 -34.40 -25.94 -22.23
CA ALA A 313 -35.36 -25.25 -23.10
C ALA A 313 -36.77 -25.42 -22.50
N ALA A 314 -37.32 -24.34 -22.01
CA ALA A 314 -38.73 -24.31 -21.60
C ALA A 314 -39.61 -24.52 -22.85
N GLY A 315 -40.20 -25.71 -22.95
CA GLY A 315 -41.14 -26.07 -23.99
C GLY A 315 -42.34 -25.16 -23.94
N VAL A 316 -42.59 -24.45 -25.02
CA VAL A 316 -43.85 -23.73 -25.24
C VAL A 316 -44.97 -24.75 -25.46
N ALA A 317 -45.84 -24.97 -24.46
CA ALA A 317 -47.05 -25.70 -24.62
C ALA A 317 -48.06 -24.82 -25.39
N MET A 318 -48.26 -25.12 -26.66
CA MET A 318 -49.41 -24.62 -27.41
C MET A 318 -50.68 -25.31 -26.91
N ALA A 319 -51.54 -24.57 -26.24
CA ALA A 319 -52.92 -25.00 -25.99
C ALA A 319 -53.73 -24.71 -27.24
N ALA A 320 -54.14 -25.78 -27.88
CA ALA A 320 -55.23 -25.74 -28.82
C ALA A 320 -56.54 -25.99 -28.08
N GLY A 321 -57.55 -25.11 -28.28
CA GLY A 321 -58.87 -25.21 -27.70
C GLY A 321 -59.58 -23.86 -27.88
#